data_895ee32a34836e9e635ec1f8549624b4
#
_entry.id   895ee32a34836e9e635ec1f8549624b4
#
_cell.length_a   1.000
_cell.length_b   1.000
_cell.length_c   1.000
_cell.angle_alpha   90.00
_cell.angle_beta   90.00
_cell.angle_gamma   90.00
#
_symmetry.space_group_name_H-M   'P 1'
#
loop_
_entity.id
_entity.type
_entity.pdbx_description
1 polymer ?
#
loop_
_entity_poly.entity_id
_entity_poly.type
_entity_poly.pdbx_seq_one_letter_code
_entity_poly.pdbx_strand_id
1 'polypeptide(L)'
;MCGIHVTVARDDFEPLPLPTRTCLCNRGPDHLGEVRTRAHPQNGDADPLFLSFTSTVLALRGDHVTKQPFRDAPSGSALCWNGEAWKIGGEPVQGNDGEAIFKLLMEACCRTTSQDAVLDVLRSVEGPFAFVFFDAASSRLVFGRDRLGRRSLLFNQEGGLRLSSIAESTSQAWKEVEADGIYVLDLSTWSRNPEEAFSPRPWSQEDGETILNIGAFNWTLPPPDAAPLTATSPSVMAIREKLTQSLKPRVLDVPTPPAHDASNNTRISVLFSGGLDCTVLARLASDLLPPDQGIDLINVAFENPRLASKAGISVDGVSIYEACPDRITGRKSFAELTAVCPERRWRLIAVSYPPRSSHRAITDLFSQVDVPYQEVLAHRSQVIALMYPHNTEMDLSIAYALYFAARGIGMAQSHPSAATSKYATPARVLLSGLGADELFGGYVRHPSAFARGGYQSLLEEIKLDVGRLGKRNLGRDDRAMSHWGREVRFPYLDEQFVKWAIECPVWEKCDFGVGEEVTGIEPGKRVLRLLAQELGMTSVAREKKRAIQFGSRTAKMESGKTKGTMLITP
;
A
#
# COMPACT_ATOMS: atom_id res chain seq x y z
N MET A 1 9.46 1.32 5.14
CA MET A 1 8.34 1.69 6.05
C MET A 1 8.74 1.50 7.47
N CYS A 2 8.52 2.52 8.27
CA CYS A 2 8.86 2.48 9.68
C CYS A 2 7.87 1.59 10.46
N GLY A 3 8.25 1.13 11.63
CA GLY A 3 7.38 0.47 12.58
C GLY A 3 7.10 1.37 13.76
N ILE A 4 5.86 1.36 14.24
CA ILE A 4 5.43 2.08 15.43
C ILE A 4 4.95 1.07 16.46
N HIS A 5 5.34 1.25 17.72
CA HIS A 5 4.73 0.57 18.87
C HIS A 5 4.75 1.52 20.07
N VAL A 6 3.59 1.85 20.59
CA VAL A 6 3.43 2.74 21.73
C VAL A 6 2.52 2.11 22.76
N THR A 7 2.93 2.15 24.04
CA THR A 7 2.13 1.67 25.16
C THR A 7 1.86 2.79 26.15
N VAL A 8 0.68 2.80 26.72
CA VAL A 8 0.27 3.65 27.86
C VAL A 8 -0.22 2.73 28.97
N ALA A 9 0.55 2.65 30.04
CA ALA A 9 0.30 1.76 31.16
C ALA A 9 0.20 2.54 32.48
N ARG A 10 -0.36 1.91 33.54
CA ARG A 10 -0.54 2.55 34.85
C ARG A 10 0.53 2.18 35.86
N ASP A 11 1.04 0.95 35.77
CA ASP A 11 1.86 0.39 36.84
C ASP A 11 3.36 0.53 36.58
N ASP A 12 3.81 0.31 35.31
CA ASP A 12 5.22 0.42 34.89
C ASP A 12 5.32 0.50 33.36
N PHE A 13 6.53 0.76 32.86
CA PHE A 13 6.85 0.71 31.42
C PHE A 13 6.71 -0.72 30.89
N GLU A 14 5.82 -0.92 29.92
CA GLU A 14 5.66 -2.21 29.28
C GLU A 14 6.82 -2.49 28.31
N PRO A 15 7.48 -3.66 28.41
CA PRO A 15 8.53 -4.05 27.50
C PRO A 15 7.94 -4.46 26.14
N LEU A 16 8.64 -4.16 25.05
CA LEU A 16 8.25 -4.63 23.72
C LEU A 16 8.45 -6.14 23.60
N PRO A 17 7.40 -6.94 23.32
CA PRO A 17 7.52 -8.39 23.15
C PRO A 17 8.49 -8.75 22.00
N LEU A 18 9.33 -9.78 22.22
CA LEU A 18 10.36 -10.18 21.25
C LEU A 18 9.82 -10.51 19.84
N PRO A 19 8.69 -11.23 19.67
CA PRO A 19 8.10 -11.48 18.36
C PRO A 19 7.70 -10.18 17.66
N THR A 20 7.08 -9.25 18.37
CA THR A 20 6.67 -7.93 17.86
C THR A 20 7.89 -7.11 17.45
N ARG A 21 8.93 -7.08 18.29
CA ARG A 21 10.21 -6.43 17.98
C ARG A 21 10.81 -6.97 16.67
N THR A 22 10.84 -8.28 16.49
CA THR A 22 11.36 -8.91 15.27
C THR A 22 10.56 -8.46 14.04
N CYS A 23 9.24 -8.48 14.11
CA CYS A 23 8.39 -8.04 12.99
C CYS A 23 8.52 -6.54 12.69
N LEU A 24 8.66 -5.69 13.71
CA LEU A 24 8.93 -4.26 13.53
C LEU A 24 10.30 -4.01 12.89
N CYS A 25 11.35 -4.73 13.31
CA CYS A 25 12.67 -4.64 12.70
C CYS A 25 12.68 -5.11 11.23
N ASN A 26 11.85 -6.10 10.88
CA ASN A 26 11.68 -6.50 9.48
C ASN A 26 11.09 -5.37 8.62
N ARG A 27 10.19 -4.55 9.17
CA ARG A 27 9.63 -3.36 8.49
C ARG A 27 10.65 -2.25 8.32
N GLY A 28 11.36 -1.94 9.42
CA GLY A 28 12.34 -0.85 9.49
C GLY A 28 13.70 -1.37 9.95
N PRO A 29 14.51 -1.95 9.04
CA PRO A 29 15.75 -2.62 9.41
C PRO A 29 16.91 -1.67 9.69
N ASP A 30 16.80 -0.37 9.39
CA ASP A 30 17.94 0.55 9.42
C ASP A 30 18.16 1.15 10.81
N HIS A 31 17.14 1.24 11.65
CA HIS A 31 17.24 1.71 13.03
C HIS A 31 16.12 1.17 13.91
N LEU A 32 16.43 0.94 15.18
CA LEU A 32 15.48 0.69 16.26
C LEU A 32 15.76 1.65 17.40
N GLY A 33 14.78 2.44 17.79
CA GLY A 33 14.87 3.36 18.93
C GLY A 33 13.73 3.21 19.91
N GLU A 34 13.97 3.57 21.16
CA GLU A 34 13.01 3.55 22.26
C GLU A 34 13.10 4.84 23.06
N VAL A 35 11.94 5.42 23.40
CA VAL A 35 11.80 6.57 24.30
C VAL A 35 10.79 6.23 25.36
N ARG A 36 11.14 6.47 26.62
CA ARG A 36 10.27 6.32 27.79
C ARG A 36 10.01 7.66 28.42
N THR A 37 8.77 7.94 28.77
CA THR A 37 8.35 9.16 29.43
C THR A 37 7.16 8.90 30.34
N ARG A 38 6.79 9.90 31.16
CA ARG A 38 5.62 9.82 32.05
C ARG A 38 4.69 10.99 31.76
N ALA A 39 3.40 10.72 31.78
CA ALA A 39 2.37 11.74 31.78
C ALA A 39 1.80 11.87 33.19
N HIS A 40 1.68 13.10 33.69
CA HIS A 40 1.14 13.38 35.02
C HIS A 40 -0.30 13.84 34.88
N PRO A 41 -1.26 13.21 35.59
CA PRO A 41 -2.63 13.70 35.67
C PRO A 41 -2.66 15.08 36.31
N GLN A 42 -3.58 15.94 35.89
CA GLN A 42 -3.73 17.28 36.45
C GLN A 42 -4.20 17.28 37.90
N ASN A 43 -4.90 16.23 38.34
CA ASN A 43 -5.30 16.03 39.71
C ASN A 43 -4.16 15.38 40.48
N GLY A 44 -3.54 16.13 41.41
CA GLY A 44 -2.30 15.79 42.08
C GLY A 44 -2.28 14.49 42.93
N ASP A 45 -3.39 13.76 43.02
CA ASP A 45 -3.53 12.51 43.76
C ASP A 45 -3.54 11.24 42.87
N ALA A 46 -3.43 11.37 41.53
CA ALA A 46 -3.41 10.24 40.65
C ALA A 46 -1.97 9.85 40.24
N ASP A 47 -1.69 8.55 40.20
CA ASP A 47 -0.41 8.02 39.78
C ASP A 47 -0.07 8.38 38.32
N PRO A 48 1.21 8.60 38.01
CA PRO A 48 1.63 8.94 36.65
C PRO A 48 1.40 7.76 35.69
N LEU A 49 1.06 8.08 34.44
CA LEU A 49 1.01 7.09 33.36
C LEU A 49 2.40 6.87 32.76
N PHE A 50 2.72 5.62 32.45
CA PHE A 50 3.99 5.19 31.86
C PHE A 50 3.84 5.02 30.35
N LEU A 51 4.56 5.80 29.57
CA LEU A 51 4.51 5.78 28.12
C LEU A 51 5.82 5.24 27.56
N SER A 52 5.75 4.17 26.77
CA SER A 52 6.90 3.63 26.01
C SER A 52 6.63 3.83 24.51
N PHE A 53 7.56 4.50 23.83
CA PHE A 53 7.53 4.72 22.39
C PHE A 53 8.66 3.94 21.76
N THR A 54 8.34 3.06 20.82
CA THR A 54 9.31 2.32 20.01
C THR A 54 9.08 2.61 18.53
N SER A 55 10.15 2.94 17.82
CA SER A 55 10.12 3.05 16.36
C SER A 55 11.23 2.25 15.72
N THR A 56 10.91 1.64 14.58
CA THR A 56 11.90 1.12 13.64
C THR A 56 11.86 1.94 12.36
N VAL A 57 13.00 2.10 11.68
CA VAL A 57 13.14 2.99 10.53
C VAL A 57 13.57 2.21 9.29
N LEU A 58 12.88 2.46 8.18
CA LEU A 58 13.33 2.20 6.82
C LEU A 58 13.66 3.56 6.19
N ALA A 59 14.95 3.84 6.03
CA ALA A 59 15.41 5.14 5.55
C ALA A 59 15.21 5.25 4.02
N LEU A 60 14.23 6.05 3.60
CA LEU A 60 13.88 6.29 2.20
C LEU A 60 13.87 7.78 1.84
N ARG A 61 14.25 8.65 2.77
CA ARG A 61 14.37 10.11 2.55
C ARG A 61 15.59 10.68 3.27
N GLY A 62 16.11 11.76 2.68
CA GLY A 62 17.33 12.39 3.21
C GLY A 62 18.61 11.62 2.81
N ASP A 63 19.72 12.06 3.35
CA ASP A 63 21.07 11.57 3.08
C ASP A 63 21.64 10.68 4.21
N HIS A 64 20.87 10.49 5.29
CA HIS A 64 21.25 9.69 6.45
C HIS A 64 20.06 8.95 7.05
N VAL A 65 20.33 8.03 7.98
CA VAL A 65 19.29 7.33 8.73
C VAL A 65 18.82 8.24 9.88
N THR A 66 17.64 8.83 9.71
CA THR A 66 17.00 9.65 10.75
C THR A 66 16.47 8.76 11.86
N LYS A 67 16.95 9.00 13.08
CA LYS A 67 16.57 8.19 14.25
C LYS A 67 15.17 8.54 14.74
N GLN A 68 14.40 7.52 15.07
CA GLN A 68 13.08 7.63 15.69
C GLN A 68 12.99 6.69 16.91
N PRO A 69 12.12 6.95 17.93
CA PRO A 69 11.18 8.09 18.02
C PRO A 69 11.87 9.44 18.10
N PHE A 70 11.28 10.48 17.50
CA PHE A 70 11.73 11.85 17.75
C PHE A 70 11.41 12.23 19.19
N ARG A 71 12.28 12.98 19.84
CA ARG A 71 12.09 13.43 21.21
C ARG A 71 12.58 14.86 21.38
N ASP A 72 11.76 15.69 22.01
CA ASP A 72 12.20 16.96 22.56
C ASP A 72 12.61 16.76 24.03
N ALA A 73 13.89 16.88 24.30
CA ALA A 73 14.43 16.62 25.65
C ALA A 73 13.91 17.60 26.72
N PRO A 74 13.74 18.91 26.42
CA PRO A 74 13.21 19.88 27.38
C PRO A 74 11.74 19.63 27.77
N SER A 75 10.86 19.38 26.81
CA SER A 75 9.43 19.18 27.09
C SER A 75 9.09 17.74 27.45
N GLY A 76 9.85 16.76 26.95
CA GLY A 76 9.53 15.34 27.03
C GLY A 76 8.54 14.86 25.96
N SER A 77 8.15 15.72 25.02
CA SER A 77 7.29 15.37 23.89
C SER A 77 7.98 14.40 22.94
N ALA A 78 7.20 13.49 22.32
CA ALA A 78 7.75 12.44 21.46
C ALA A 78 6.83 12.15 20.26
N LEU A 79 7.45 11.80 19.10
CA LEU A 79 6.73 11.40 17.88
C LEU A 79 7.29 10.10 17.34
N CYS A 80 6.40 9.15 17.07
CA CYS A 80 6.61 8.03 16.17
C CYS A 80 5.94 8.34 14.83
N TRP A 81 6.69 8.26 13.73
CA TRP A 81 6.23 8.55 12.37
C TRP A 81 6.48 7.38 11.44
N ASN A 82 5.46 6.92 10.75
CA ASN A 82 5.56 5.90 9.72
C ASN A 82 4.90 6.41 8.44
N GLY A 83 5.65 6.98 7.54
CA GLY A 83 5.06 7.54 6.33
C GLY A 83 6.01 8.34 5.48
N GLU A 84 5.42 9.01 4.52
CA GLU A 84 6.03 9.94 3.59
C GLU A 84 5.12 11.17 3.45
N ALA A 85 5.51 12.31 4.00
CA ALA A 85 4.88 13.58 3.70
C ALA A 85 5.45 14.12 2.40
N TRP A 86 4.67 14.09 1.32
CA TRP A 86 5.07 14.66 0.04
C TRP A 86 5.01 16.18 0.06
N LYS A 87 3.97 16.73 0.72
CA LYS A 87 3.77 18.16 0.90
C LYS A 87 3.25 18.47 2.29
N ILE A 88 3.52 19.67 2.77
CA ILE A 88 2.96 20.27 3.98
C ILE A 88 2.47 21.68 3.62
N GLY A 89 1.19 21.96 3.84
CA GLY A 89 0.59 23.24 3.45
C GLY A 89 0.65 23.54 1.96
N GLY A 90 0.66 22.50 1.11
CA GLY A 90 0.78 22.61 -0.34
C GLY A 90 2.23 22.65 -0.86
N GLU A 91 3.23 22.89 -0.01
CA GLU A 91 4.63 22.99 -0.39
C GLU A 91 5.35 21.63 -0.31
N PRO A 92 6.20 21.27 -1.28
CA PRO A 92 6.98 20.05 -1.28
C PRO A 92 7.96 20.00 -0.09
N VAL A 93 8.00 18.86 0.60
CA VAL A 93 8.91 18.65 1.73
C VAL A 93 10.33 18.35 1.23
N GLN A 94 11.31 19.12 1.74
CA GLN A 94 12.72 18.90 1.50
C GLN A 94 13.36 18.14 2.67
N GLY A 95 14.28 17.22 2.38
CA GLY A 95 14.97 16.43 3.41
C GLY A 95 14.07 15.37 4.04
N ASN A 96 14.24 15.13 5.35
CA ASN A 96 13.46 14.14 6.08
C ASN A 96 12.11 14.72 6.52
N ASP A 97 11.05 14.06 6.15
CA ASP A 97 9.67 14.50 6.43
C ASP A 97 9.28 14.35 7.90
N GLY A 98 9.73 13.29 8.58
CA GLY A 98 9.47 13.10 10.00
C GLY A 98 10.09 14.21 10.86
N GLU A 99 11.32 14.67 10.54
CA GLU A 99 11.95 15.81 11.21
C GLU A 99 11.17 17.10 10.98
N ALA A 100 10.74 17.34 9.73
CA ALA A 100 9.95 18.53 9.39
C ALA A 100 8.62 18.55 10.15
N ILE A 101 7.91 17.43 10.19
CA ILE A 101 6.64 17.27 10.93
C ILE A 101 6.86 17.48 12.43
N PHE A 102 7.87 16.84 13.03
CA PHE A 102 8.16 16.97 14.45
C PHE A 102 8.44 18.42 14.84
N LYS A 103 9.27 19.12 14.04
CA LYS A 103 9.56 20.54 14.25
C LYS A 103 8.29 21.39 14.24
N LEU A 104 7.41 21.20 13.24
CA LEU A 104 6.15 21.95 13.14
C LEU A 104 5.19 21.66 14.30
N LEU A 105 5.11 20.40 14.77
CA LEU A 105 4.31 20.02 15.92
C LEU A 105 4.83 20.70 17.20
N MET A 106 6.16 20.72 17.41
CA MET A 106 6.74 21.40 18.55
C MET A 106 6.51 22.92 18.51
N GLU A 107 6.63 23.54 17.33
CA GLU A 107 6.29 24.96 17.16
C GLU A 107 4.80 25.23 17.44
N ALA A 108 3.89 24.33 17.03
CA ALA A 108 2.47 24.45 17.32
C ALA A 108 2.17 24.37 18.81
N CYS A 109 2.83 23.45 19.54
CA CYS A 109 2.70 23.34 20.99
C CYS A 109 3.17 24.58 21.75
N CYS A 110 4.21 25.27 21.22
CA CYS A 110 4.75 26.47 21.84
C CYS A 110 3.92 27.74 21.57
N ARG A 111 3.24 27.83 20.43
CA ARG A 111 2.52 29.05 20.01
C ARG A 111 1.18 29.25 20.67
N THR A 112 0.48 28.16 20.96
CA THR A 112 -0.86 28.22 21.58
C THR A 112 -1.09 27.00 22.45
N THR A 113 -1.82 27.18 23.55
CA THR A 113 -2.41 26.07 24.32
C THR A 113 -3.60 25.43 23.58
N SER A 114 -3.90 25.89 22.36
CA SER A 114 -5.02 25.40 21.55
C SER A 114 -4.68 24.08 20.89
N GLN A 115 -5.53 23.10 21.08
CA GLN A 115 -5.51 21.80 20.43
C GLN A 115 -5.52 21.91 18.90
N ASP A 116 -6.11 22.96 18.36
CA ASP A 116 -6.33 23.15 16.93
C ASP A 116 -5.00 23.34 16.16
N ALA A 117 -4.01 24.00 16.75
CA ALA A 117 -2.72 24.23 16.06
C ALA A 117 -1.98 22.91 15.70
N VAL A 118 -1.99 21.92 16.60
CA VAL A 118 -1.43 20.58 16.34
C VAL A 118 -2.22 19.87 15.24
N LEU A 119 -3.57 19.95 15.31
CA LEU A 119 -4.45 19.35 14.31
C LEU A 119 -4.26 20.00 12.93
N ASP A 120 -4.05 21.32 12.87
CA ASP A 120 -3.87 22.05 11.63
C ASP A 120 -2.56 21.67 10.93
N VAL A 121 -1.47 21.46 11.69
CA VAL A 121 -0.23 20.88 11.15
C VAL A 121 -0.52 19.51 10.50
N LEU A 122 -1.17 18.60 11.21
CA LEU A 122 -1.47 17.26 10.71
C LEU A 122 -2.43 17.27 9.50
N ARG A 123 -3.42 18.18 9.50
CA ARG A 123 -4.36 18.39 8.39
C ARG A 123 -3.68 18.92 7.14
N SER A 124 -2.59 19.65 7.27
CA SER A 124 -1.84 20.22 6.16
C SER A 124 -0.96 19.22 5.41
N VAL A 125 -0.79 18.00 5.95
CA VAL A 125 0.07 16.96 5.36
C VAL A 125 -0.64 16.25 4.22
N GLU A 126 0.01 16.22 3.05
CA GLU A 126 -0.35 15.36 1.91
C GLU A 126 0.67 14.22 1.81
N GLY A 127 0.19 12.98 1.83
CA GLY A 127 1.03 11.78 1.74
C GLY A 127 0.52 10.62 2.59
N PRO A 128 1.08 9.41 2.42
CA PRO A 128 0.72 8.23 3.20
C PRO A 128 1.43 8.25 4.55
N PHE A 129 0.70 8.28 5.65
CA PHE A 129 1.30 8.23 6.99
C PHE A 129 0.42 7.57 8.04
N ALA A 130 1.07 7.14 9.12
CA ALA A 130 0.51 6.85 10.43
C ALA A 130 1.44 7.43 11.48
N PHE A 131 0.91 7.90 12.59
CA PHE A 131 1.69 8.57 13.61
C PHE A 131 1.11 8.38 15.01
N VAL A 132 1.99 8.55 16.02
CA VAL A 132 1.62 8.72 17.43
C VAL A 132 2.49 9.82 18.00
N PHE A 133 1.87 10.92 18.40
CA PHE A 133 2.50 12.10 18.97
C PHE A 133 2.04 12.31 20.42
N PHE A 134 2.98 12.44 21.32
CA PHE A 134 2.73 12.84 22.71
C PHE A 134 3.13 14.29 22.90
N ASP A 135 2.15 15.13 23.20
CA ASP A 135 2.35 16.49 23.67
C ASP A 135 2.44 16.47 25.20
N ALA A 136 3.65 16.55 25.71
CA ALA A 136 3.89 16.48 27.16
C ALA A 136 3.37 17.72 27.90
N ALA A 137 3.35 18.91 27.24
CA ALA A 137 2.87 20.14 27.88
C ALA A 137 1.37 20.09 28.19
N SER A 138 0.58 19.48 27.31
CA SER A 138 -0.88 19.33 27.50
C SER A 138 -1.29 17.95 28.00
N SER A 139 -0.33 17.03 28.25
CA SER A 139 -0.58 15.62 28.60
C SER A 139 -1.53 14.93 27.61
N ARG A 140 -1.36 15.15 26.30
CA ARG A 140 -2.22 14.60 25.25
C ARG A 140 -1.46 13.64 24.35
N LEU A 141 -2.11 12.52 24.04
CA LEU A 141 -1.68 11.59 23.01
C LEU A 141 -2.52 11.80 21.74
N VAL A 142 -1.87 12.18 20.65
CA VAL A 142 -2.50 12.42 19.34
C VAL A 142 -2.04 11.35 18.38
N PHE A 143 -2.96 10.65 17.73
CA PHE A 143 -2.61 9.57 16.82
C PHE A 143 -3.60 9.45 15.67
N GLY A 144 -3.19 8.80 14.60
CA GLY A 144 -4.04 8.61 13.43
C GLY A 144 -3.32 8.03 12.24
N ARG A 145 -4.08 7.91 11.16
CA ARG A 145 -3.64 7.49 9.84
C ARG A 145 -4.04 8.56 8.83
N ASP A 146 -3.35 8.66 7.70
CA ASP A 146 -3.73 9.57 6.63
C ASP A 146 -5.19 9.35 6.14
N ARG A 147 -5.74 10.32 5.41
CA ARG A 147 -7.14 10.34 4.94
C ARG A 147 -7.58 9.08 4.19
N LEU A 148 -6.65 8.36 3.58
CA LEU A 148 -6.89 7.13 2.83
C LEU A 148 -6.50 5.87 3.62
N GLY A 149 -5.85 6.02 4.79
CA GLY A 149 -5.41 4.91 5.61
C GLY A 149 -4.34 4.04 4.96
N ARG A 150 -3.41 4.63 4.19
CA ARG A 150 -2.40 3.92 3.40
C ARG A 150 -1.27 3.31 4.24
N ARG A 151 -1.16 3.68 5.51
CA ARG A 151 -0.22 3.07 6.47
C ARG A 151 -0.99 2.40 7.59
N SER A 152 -0.47 1.28 8.08
CA SER A 152 -1.08 0.53 9.18
C SER A 152 -0.86 1.20 10.52
N LEU A 153 -1.92 1.35 11.29
CA LEU A 153 -1.91 1.60 12.71
C LEU A 153 -3.07 0.83 13.34
N LEU A 154 -2.76 0.00 14.31
CA LEU A 154 -3.72 -0.80 15.08
C LEU A 154 -3.74 -0.30 16.52
N PHE A 155 -4.83 -0.55 17.22
CA PHE A 155 -4.91 -0.33 18.65
C PHE A 155 -5.50 -1.53 19.39
N ASN A 156 -5.10 -1.65 20.65
CA ASN A 156 -5.65 -2.59 21.63
C ASN A 156 -5.80 -1.88 22.97
N GLN A 157 -6.87 -2.17 23.69
CA GLN A 157 -7.22 -1.52 24.96
C GLN A 157 -7.26 -2.50 26.14
N GLU A 158 -6.85 -3.73 25.95
CA GLU A 158 -6.81 -4.75 26.99
C GLU A 158 -5.63 -4.50 27.94
N GLY A 159 -5.89 -4.15 29.19
CA GLY A 159 -4.89 -3.91 30.22
C GLY A 159 -4.14 -2.58 30.14
N GLY A 160 -4.48 -1.72 29.20
CA GLY A 160 -3.85 -0.43 28.90
C GLY A 160 -4.11 -0.04 27.47
N LEU A 161 -3.52 1.03 26.96
CA LEU A 161 -3.58 1.37 25.54
C LEU A 161 -2.29 0.95 24.84
N ARG A 162 -2.44 0.20 23.75
CA ARG A 162 -1.36 -0.11 22.83
C ARG A 162 -1.72 0.37 21.44
N LEU A 163 -0.77 1.04 20.78
CA LEU A 163 -0.85 1.49 19.40
C LEU A 163 0.32 0.86 18.63
N SER A 164 0.05 0.16 17.54
CA SER A 164 1.12 -0.54 16.82
C SER A 164 0.87 -0.63 15.32
N SER A 165 1.94 -0.63 14.53
CA SER A 165 1.87 -0.91 13.09
C SER A 165 1.48 -2.34 12.76
N ILE A 166 1.62 -3.27 13.70
CA ILE A 166 1.30 -4.71 13.58
C ILE A 166 0.64 -5.19 14.88
N ALA A 167 -0.18 -6.22 14.81
CA ALA A 167 -0.71 -6.86 16.00
C ALA A 167 0.39 -7.65 16.73
N GLU A 168 0.42 -7.61 18.06
CA GLU A 168 1.32 -8.42 18.87
C GLU A 168 0.92 -9.90 18.85
N SER A 169 -0.38 -10.15 18.82
CA SER A 169 -0.96 -11.49 18.82
C SER A 169 -2.34 -11.48 18.13
N THR A 170 -2.68 -12.58 17.48
CA THR A 170 -4.02 -12.81 16.94
C THR A 170 -5.05 -13.22 17.97
N SER A 171 -4.62 -13.51 19.21
CA SER A 171 -5.51 -13.85 20.33
C SER A 171 -6.04 -12.64 21.09
N GLN A 172 -5.51 -11.43 20.83
CA GLN A 172 -5.93 -10.18 21.45
C GLN A 172 -6.87 -9.39 20.52
N ALA A 173 -7.73 -8.56 21.08
CA ALA A 173 -8.70 -7.76 20.33
C ALA A 173 -8.09 -6.51 19.68
N TRP A 174 -7.19 -6.68 18.73
CA TRP A 174 -6.65 -5.58 17.95
C TRP A 174 -7.65 -5.10 16.90
N LYS A 175 -7.76 -3.78 16.76
CA LYS A 175 -8.60 -3.11 15.75
C LYS A 175 -7.76 -2.15 14.93
N GLU A 176 -8.13 -1.89 13.69
CA GLU A 176 -7.51 -0.81 12.92
C GLU A 176 -7.99 0.55 13.43
N VAL A 177 -7.08 1.52 13.53
CA VAL A 177 -7.43 2.94 13.69
C VAL A 177 -8.08 3.37 12.38
N GLU A 178 -9.32 3.87 12.45
CA GLU A 178 -10.04 4.34 11.26
C GLU A 178 -9.32 5.55 10.62
N ALA A 179 -9.52 5.73 9.31
CA ALA A 179 -8.92 6.86 8.56
C ALA A 179 -9.86 8.09 8.50
N ASP A 180 -10.83 8.16 9.38
CA ASP A 180 -11.91 9.14 9.42
C ASP A 180 -11.54 10.46 10.11
N GLY A 181 -10.37 10.52 10.76
CA GLY A 181 -9.89 11.71 11.45
C GLY A 181 -8.62 11.49 12.25
N ILE A 182 -8.32 12.49 13.07
CA ILE A 182 -7.21 12.50 14.03
C ILE A 182 -7.77 12.24 15.41
N TYR A 183 -7.24 11.29 16.13
CA TYR A 183 -7.66 10.91 17.47
C TYR A 183 -6.82 11.65 18.51
N VAL A 184 -7.50 12.18 19.53
CA VAL A 184 -6.87 12.89 20.64
C VAL A 184 -7.33 12.29 21.95
N LEU A 185 -6.38 11.79 22.72
CA LEU A 185 -6.59 11.25 24.05
C LEU A 185 -5.98 12.17 25.09
N ASP A 186 -6.81 12.72 25.96
CA ASP A 186 -6.36 13.49 27.11
C ASP A 186 -5.96 12.54 28.25
N LEU A 187 -4.65 12.41 28.45
CA LEU A 187 -4.10 11.49 29.45
C LEU A 187 -4.31 12.00 30.88
N SER A 188 -4.60 13.29 31.07
CA SER A 188 -4.90 13.86 32.38
C SER A 188 -6.24 13.38 32.97
N THR A 189 -7.16 13.01 32.07
CA THR A 189 -8.51 12.54 32.43
C THR A 189 -8.73 11.07 32.03
N TRP A 190 -7.74 10.40 31.47
CA TRP A 190 -7.87 9.06 30.92
C TRP A 190 -8.38 8.06 31.95
N SER A 191 -9.57 7.50 31.68
CA SER A 191 -10.24 6.51 32.52
C SER A 191 -9.99 5.08 32.00
N ARG A 192 -10.36 4.07 32.82
CA ARG A 192 -10.28 2.65 32.43
C ARG A 192 -11.29 2.27 31.34
N ASN A 193 -12.24 3.12 31.01
CA ASN A 193 -13.24 2.89 29.97
C ASN A 193 -12.94 3.78 28.75
N PRO A 194 -12.06 3.32 27.85
CA PRO A 194 -11.52 4.15 26.77
C PRO A 194 -12.45 4.25 25.55
N GLU A 195 -13.56 3.52 25.46
CA GLU A 195 -14.46 3.59 24.30
C GLU A 195 -15.10 4.99 24.13
N GLU A 196 -15.30 5.72 25.21
CA GLU A 196 -15.78 7.12 25.16
C GLU A 196 -14.69 8.12 24.74
N ALA A 197 -13.41 7.75 24.80
CA ALA A 197 -12.27 8.65 24.57
C ALA A 197 -11.85 8.76 23.11
N PHE A 198 -12.29 7.87 22.22
CA PHE A 198 -11.88 7.82 20.82
C PHE A 198 -12.86 8.52 19.88
N SER A 199 -13.08 9.82 20.07
CA SER A 199 -13.82 10.63 19.10
C SER A 199 -12.84 11.24 18.11
N PRO A 200 -12.91 10.90 16.80
CA PRO A 200 -12.04 11.48 15.79
C PRO A 200 -12.34 12.97 15.59
N ARG A 201 -11.29 13.76 15.46
CA ARG A 201 -11.35 15.12 14.93
C ARG A 201 -11.28 15.05 13.43
N PRO A 202 -12.26 15.54 12.67
CA PRO A 202 -12.31 15.37 11.23
C PRO A 202 -11.09 15.97 10.53
N TRP A 203 -10.71 15.39 9.42
CA TRP A 203 -9.61 15.87 8.56
C TRP A 203 -9.92 17.23 7.91
N SER A 204 -11.17 17.52 7.59
CA SER A 204 -11.64 18.79 7.06
C SER A 204 -12.59 19.46 8.03
N GLN A 205 -12.53 20.78 8.08
CA GLN A 205 -13.50 21.62 8.80
C GLN A 205 -14.52 22.24 7.84
N GLU A 206 -14.40 21.97 6.52
CA GLU A 206 -15.31 22.49 5.53
C GLU A 206 -16.70 21.82 5.64
N ASP A 207 -17.74 22.66 5.62
CA ASP A 207 -19.12 22.21 5.54
C ASP A 207 -19.41 21.72 4.12
N GLY A 208 -19.65 20.41 3.97
CA GLY A 208 -20.01 19.81 2.69
C GLY A 208 -19.87 18.28 2.68
N GLU A 209 -20.62 17.62 1.82
CA GLU A 209 -20.50 16.17 1.64
C GLU A 209 -19.23 15.86 0.81
N THR A 210 -18.12 15.61 1.51
CA THR A 210 -16.88 15.15 0.90
C THR A 210 -16.75 13.64 1.02
N ILE A 211 -16.12 13.01 0.01
CA ILE A 211 -15.72 11.61 0.09
C ILE A 211 -14.24 11.53 0.49
N LEU A 212 -13.92 10.69 1.47
CA LEU A 212 -12.58 10.51 2.04
C LEU A 212 -11.96 11.81 2.62
N ASN A 213 -12.76 12.83 2.91
CA ASN A 213 -12.30 14.18 3.26
C ASN A 213 -11.31 14.77 2.22
N ILE A 214 -11.48 14.45 0.92
CA ILE A 214 -10.63 14.90 -0.18
C ILE A 214 -11.37 15.82 -1.14
N GLY A 215 -12.61 15.48 -1.54
CA GLY A 215 -13.38 16.29 -2.49
C GLY A 215 -14.83 15.83 -2.61
N ALA A 216 -15.62 16.59 -3.35
CA ALA A 216 -17.02 16.28 -3.64
C ALA A 216 -17.11 15.24 -4.77
N PHE A 217 -17.99 14.25 -4.60
CA PHE A 217 -18.21 13.25 -5.63
C PHE A 217 -19.09 13.81 -6.76
N ASN A 218 -18.67 13.61 -8.00
CA ASN A 218 -19.43 14.09 -9.16
C ASN A 218 -20.60 13.13 -9.50
N TRP A 219 -21.82 13.63 -9.35
CA TRP A 219 -23.06 12.91 -9.62
C TRP A 219 -23.67 13.23 -10.98
N THR A 220 -23.00 14.06 -11.79
CA THR A 220 -23.53 14.48 -13.08
C THR A 220 -23.70 13.29 -14.01
N LEU A 221 -24.85 13.19 -14.64
CA LEU A 221 -25.14 12.22 -15.68
C LEU A 221 -24.69 12.74 -17.06
N PRO A 222 -24.28 11.86 -17.98
CA PRO A 222 -23.88 12.31 -19.31
C PRO A 222 -25.06 12.97 -20.03
N PRO A 223 -24.83 14.08 -20.76
CA PRO A 223 -25.82 14.66 -21.64
C PRO A 223 -26.16 13.68 -22.80
N PRO A 224 -27.33 13.78 -23.42
CA PRO A 224 -27.75 12.85 -24.50
C PRO A 224 -26.80 12.82 -25.70
N ASP A 225 -26.04 13.89 -25.92
CA ASP A 225 -25.08 14.08 -26.99
C ASP A 225 -23.62 13.97 -26.51
N ALA A 226 -23.38 13.35 -25.35
CA ALA A 226 -22.03 13.14 -24.83
C ALA A 226 -21.18 12.40 -25.88
N ALA A 227 -20.07 13.03 -26.28
CA ALA A 227 -19.14 12.42 -27.23
C ALA A 227 -18.42 11.23 -26.56
N PRO A 228 -18.22 10.10 -27.27
CA PRO A 228 -17.43 8.98 -26.79
C PRO A 228 -16.00 9.40 -26.46
N LEU A 229 -15.42 8.76 -25.43
CA LEU A 229 -14.01 8.92 -25.11
C LEU A 229 -13.11 8.46 -26.26
N THR A 230 -12.16 9.31 -26.62
CA THR A 230 -11.12 9.05 -27.63
C THR A 230 -9.74 9.36 -27.07
N ALA A 231 -8.68 8.96 -27.76
CA ALA A 231 -7.30 9.26 -27.35
C ALA A 231 -7.01 10.78 -27.24
N THR A 232 -7.76 11.61 -27.93
CA THR A 232 -7.62 13.09 -27.92
C THR A 232 -8.53 13.78 -26.91
N SER A 233 -9.31 13.04 -26.13
CA SER A 233 -10.20 13.61 -25.11
C SER A 233 -9.39 14.30 -24.01
N PRO A 234 -9.81 15.48 -23.51
CA PRO A 234 -9.09 16.23 -22.49
C PRO A 234 -8.81 15.42 -21.22
N SER A 235 -9.70 14.52 -20.84
CA SER A 235 -9.54 13.63 -19.68
C SER A 235 -8.37 12.64 -19.84
N VAL A 236 -8.01 12.23 -21.08
CA VAL A 236 -6.84 11.39 -21.34
C VAL A 236 -5.53 12.17 -21.14
N MET A 237 -5.50 13.43 -21.55
CA MET A 237 -4.36 14.31 -21.26
C MET A 237 -4.26 14.61 -19.76
N ALA A 238 -5.38 14.86 -19.11
CA ALA A 238 -5.44 15.15 -17.68
C ALA A 238 -4.96 13.96 -16.83
N ILE A 239 -5.40 12.73 -17.11
CA ILE A 239 -4.94 11.55 -16.35
C ILE A 239 -3.44 11.33 -16.53
N ARG A 240 -2.88 11.54 -17.74
CA ARG A 240 -1.44 11.46 -17.98
C ARG A 240 -0.68 12.45 -17.10
N GLU A 241 -1.09 13.71 -17.11
CA GLU A 241 -0.47 14.77 -16.31
C GLU A 241 -0.56 14.48 -14.82
N LYS A 242 -1.77 14.22 -14.30
CA LYS A 242 -2.01 13.97 -12.88
C LYS A 242 -1.27 12.73 -12.36
N LEU A 243 -1.26 11.64 -13.14
CA LEU A 243 -0.56 10.42 -12.75
C LEU A 243 0.96 10.61 -12.80
N THR A 244 1.47 11.39 -13.76
CA THR A 244 2.88 11.78 -13.82
C THR A 244 3.27 12.64 -12.61
N GLN A 245 2.45 13.61 -12.23
CA GLN A 245 2.66 14.42 -11.02
C GLN A 245 2.67 13.57 -9.75
N SER A 246 1.74 12.63 -9.65
CA SER A 246 1.70 11.66 -8.54
C SER A 246 2.95 10.77 -8.48
N LEU A 247 3.46 10.32 -9.63
CA LEU A 247 4.64 9.45 -9.68
C LEU A 247 5.92 10.17 -9.27
N LYS A 248 6.10 11.45 -9.64
CA LYS A 248 7.34 12.20 -9.40
C LYS A 248 7.90 12.06 -7.98
N PRO A 249 7.19 12.43 -6.90
CA PRO A 249 7.72 12.30 -5.54
C PRO A 249 7.91 10.85 -5.10
N ARG A 250 7.28 9.90 -5.81
CA ARG A 250 7.34 8.47 -5.48
C ARG A 250 8.52 7.74 -6.11
N VAL A 251 9.17 8.31 -7.12
CA VAL A 251 10.22 7.63 -7.88
C VAL A 251 11.53 8.41 -7.99
N LEU A 252 11.49 9.76 -7.94
CA LEU A 252 12.68 10.59 -8.20
C LEU A 252 13.62 10.68 -6.99
N ASP A 253 13.09 10.87 -5.78
CA ASP A 253 13.87 11.14 -4.57
C ASP A 253 14.13 9.86 -3.74
N VAL A 254 14.22 8.71 -4.40
CA VAL A 254 14.51 7.44 -3.73
C VAL A 254 16.03 7.29 -3.56
N PRO A 255 16.55 7.16 -2.32
CA PRO A 255 17.96 7.00 -2.08
C PRO A 255 18.50 5.67 -2.63
N THR A 256 19.79 5.62 -2.84
CA THR A 256 20.48 4.38 -3.24
C THR A 256 20.36 3.35 -2.11
N PRO A 257 19.92 2.12 -2.39
CA PRO A 257 19.81 1.07 -1.38
C PRO A 257 21.18 0.74 -0.76
N PRO A 258 21.26 0.36 0.53
CA PRO A 258 22.53 0.03 1.20
C PRO A 258 23.32 -1.11 0.56
N ALA A 259 22.65 -2.09 -0.01
CA ALA A 259 23.26 -3.22 -0.73
C ALA A 259 23.49 -2.88 -2.22
N HIS A 260 23.77 -1.62 -2.55
CA HIS A 260 23.98 -1.18 -3.91
C HIS A 260 25.30 -1.73 -4.46
N ASP A 261 25.19 -2.46 -5.56
CA ASP A 261 26.30 -2.71 -6.48
C ASP A 261 26.29 -1.62 -7.55
N ALA A 262 27.43 -0.98 -7.80
CA ALA A 262 27.56 0.08 -8.81
C ALA A 262 27.08 -0.34 -10.21
N SER A 263 27.07 -1.65 -10.50
CA SER A 263 26.51 -2.22 -11.73
C SER A 263 24.97 -2.30 -11.76
N ASN A 264 24.29 -2.13 -10.61
CA ASN A 264 22.86 -2.34 -10.46
C ASN A 264 22.14 -1.15 -9.81
N ASN A 265 22.00 -0.03 -10.56
CA ASN A 265 21.26 1.14 -10.13
C ASN A 265 19.74 0.92 -10.25
N THR A 266 19.17 0.06 -9.40
CA THR A 266 17.72 -0.19 -9.33
C THR A 266 17.20 0.21 -7.95
N ARG A 267 16.37 1.26 -7.88
CA ARG A 267 15.85 1.83 -6.63
C ARG A 267 14.37 1.54 -6.42
N ILE A 268 13.64 1.34 -7.53
CA ILE A 268 12.21 1.05 -7.51
C ILE A 268 11.91 -0.27 -8.21
N SER A 269 10.84 -0.90 -7.78
CA SER A 269 10.22 -2.02 -8.48
C SER A 269 8.71 -1.84 -8.56
N VAL A 270 8.08 -2.58 -9.46
CA VAL A 270 6.63 -2.55 -9.68
C VAL A 270 6.06 -3.91 -9.34
N LEU A 271 5.00 -3.97 -8.55
CA LEU A 271 4.20 -5.19 -8.36
C LEU A 271 3.46 -5.46 -9.68
N PHE A 272 3.93 -6.46 -10.43
CA PHE A 272 3.67 -6.57 -11.85
C PHE A 272 2.92 -7.84 -12.24
N SER A 273 1.60 -7.76 -12.33
CA SER A 273 0.77 -8.80 -12.94
C SER A 273 0.78 -8.77 -14.49
N GLY A 274 1.31 -7.68 -15.07
CA GLY A 274 1.22 -7.38 -16.49
C GLY A 274 -0.11 -6.77 -16.92
N GLY A 275 -1.03 -6.54 -15.98
CA GLY A 275 -2.29 -5.84 -16.23
C GLY A 275 -2.10 -4.35 -16.55
N LEU A 276 -3.20 -3.70 -16.96
CA LEU A 276 -3.22 -2.29 -17.36
C LEU A 276 -2.56 -1.36 -16.34
N ASP A 277 -3.00 -1.43 -15.08
CA ASP A 277 -2.68 -0.46 -14.03
C ASP A 277 -1.17 -0.43 -13.71
N CYS A 278 -0.58 -1.59 -13.43
CA CYS A 278 0.84 -1.70 -13.12
C CYS A 278 1.74 -1.41 -14.34
N THR A 279 1.28 -1.74 -15.55
CA THR A 279 2.07 -1.51 -16.77
C THR A 279 2.10 -0.03 -17.14
N VAL A 280 0.99 0.70 -17.01
CA VAL A 280 0.96 2.16 -17.18
C VAL A 280 1.88 2.85 -16.17
N LEU A 281 1.88 2.41 -14.90
CA LEU A 281 2.82 2.95 -13.89
C LEU A 281 4.29 2.69 -14.28
N ALA A 282 4.62 1.48 -14.70
CA ALA A 282 5.97 1.14 -15.14
C ALA A 282 6.40 2.00 -16.34
N ARG A 283 5.51 2.16 -17.33
CA ARG A 283 5.77 2.95 -18.54
C ARG A 283 6.00 4.43 -18.22
N LEU A 284 5.15 5.04 -17.39
CA LEU A 284 5.30 6.45 -16.99
C LEU A 284 6.51 6.66 -16.07
N ALA A 285 6.81 5.71 -15.18
CA ALA A 285 8.01 5.76 -14.35
C ALA A 285 9.28 5.72 -15.21
N SER A 286 9.25 4.97 -16.32
CA SER A 286 10.36 4.94 -17.29
C SER A 286 10.64 6.31 -17.93
N ASP A 287 9.61 7.13 -18.15
CA ASP A 287 9.81 8.48 -18.70
C ASP A 287 10.42 9.46 -17.68
N LEU A 288 10.19 9.21 -16.39
CA LEU A 288 10.64 10.09 -15.32
C LEU A 288 12.06 9.80 -14.84
N LEU A 289 12.46 8.52 -14.84
CA LEU A 289 13.72 8.09 -14.26
C LEU A 289 14.91 8.29 -15.22
N PRO A 290 16.13 8.53 -14.67
CA PRO A 290 17.35 8.55 -15.47
C PRO A 290 17.51 7.28 -16.31
N PRO A 291 18.07 7.33 -17.54
CA PRO A 291 18.19 6.17 -18.42
C PRO A 291 19.00 5.00 -17.83
N ASP A 292 20.00 5.29 -16.99
CA ASP A 292 20.87 4.31 -16.33
C ASP A 292 20.21 3.61 -15.14
N GLN A 293 19.08 4.13 -14.62
CA GLN A 293 18.36 3.53 -13.51
C GLN A 293 17.45 2.39 -14.01
N GLY A 294 17.66 1.17 -13.48
CA GLY A 294 16.82 0.01 -13.80
C GLY A 294 15.44 0.07 -13.12
N ILE A 295 14.47 -0.62 -13.71
CA ILE A 295 13.15 -0.87 -13.13
C ILE A 295 12.92 -2.37 -13.06
N ASP A 296 12.66 -2.89 -11.87
CA ASP A 296 12.35 -4.29 -11.66
C ASP A 296 10.83 -4.52 -11.66
N LEU A 297 10.38 -5.52 -12.40
CA LEU A 297 8.99 -5.92 -12.55
C LEU A 297 8.78 -7.23 -11.78
N ILE A 298 8.14 -7.18 -10.63
CA ILE A 298 8.00 -8.34 -9.74
C ILE A 298 6.69 -9.06 -10.05
N ASN A 299 6.81 -10.27 -10.58
CA ASN A 299 5.69 -11.13 -10.93
C ASN A 299 5.69 -12.40 -10.08
N VAL A 300 4.57 -12.74 -9.44
CA VAL A 300 4.42 -13.90 -8.58
C VAL A 300 3.41 -14.89 -9.16
N ALA A 301 3.74 -16.18 -9.08
CA ALA A 301 2.86 -17.28 -9.45
C ALA A 301 2.94 -18.38 -8.38
N PHE A 302 1.82 -19.05 -8.13
CA PHE A 302 1.72 -20.04 -7.06
C PHE A 302 1.35 -21.42 -7.60
N GLU A 303 1.91 -22.43 -6.95
CA GLU A 303 1.41 -23.79 -7.04
C GLU A 303 0.06 -23.86 -6.31
N ASN A 304 -1.02 -24.07 -7.07
CA ASN A 304 -2.33 -24.32 -6.48
C ASN A 304 -2.59 -25.84 -6.46
N PRO A 305 -2.70 -26.49 -5.28
CA PRO A 305 -2.81 -27.93 -5.16
C PRO A 305 -4.00 -28.52 -5.94
N ARG A 306 -5.10 -27.75 -6.05
CA ARG A 306 -6.31 -28.18 -6.79
C ARG A 306 -6.10 -28.24 -8.30
N LEU A 307 -5.21 -27.42 -8.82
CA LEU A 307 -4.85 -27.41 -10.23
C LEU A 307 -3.72 -28.41 -10.51
N ALA A 308 -2.73 -28.47 -9.62
CA ALA A 308 -1.61 -29.40 -9.70
C ALA A 308 -2.07 -30.87 -9.66
N SER A 309 -3.06 -31.22 -8.83
CA SER A 309 -3.62 -32.57 -8.76
C SER A 309 -4.35 -33.01 -10.05
N LYS A 310 -4.83 -32.06 -10.86
CA LYS A 310 -5.52 -32.34 -12.14
C LYS A 310 -4.58 -32.38 -13.33
N ALA A 311 -3.50 -31.59 -13.30
CA ALA A 311 -2.63 -31.32 -14.44
C ALA A 311 -1.20 -31.91 -14.29
N GLY A 312 -0.86 -32.46 -13.12
CA GLY A 312 0.53 -32.83 -12.81
C GLY A 312 1.44 -31.60 -12.68
N ILE A 313 2.76 -31.79 -12.87
CA ILE A 313 3.78 -30.74 -12.75
C ILE A 313 3.80 -29.82 -13.97
N SER A 314 3.24 -30.26 -15.10
CA SER A 314 3.14 -29.49 -16.33
C SER A 314 1.77 -29.61 -17.00
N VAL A 315 1.35 -28.56 -17.69
CA VAL A 315 0.18 -28.53 -18.58
C VAL A 315 0.72 -28.37 -19.98
N ASP A 316 0.47 -29.35 -20.86
CA ASP A 316 0.96 -29.36 -22.24
C ASP A 316 2.47 -29.08 -22.38
N GLY A 317 3.28 -29.61 -21.44
CA GLY A 317 4.74 -29.40 -21.41
C GLY A 317 5.19 -28.05 -20.86
N VAL A 318 4.27 -27.17 -20.44
CA VAL A 318 4.56 -25.88 -19.82
C VAL A 318 4.48 -26.01 -18.30
N SER A 319 5.42 -25.41 -17.57
CA SER A 319 5.38 -25.35 -16.12
C SER A 319 4.04 -24.77 -15.61
N ILE A 320 3.50 -25.32 -14.53
CA ILE A 320 2.26 -24.83 -13.91
C ILE A 320 2.33 -23.35 -13.52
N TYR A 321 3.51 -22.83 -13.26
CA TYR A 321 3.76 -21.41 -12.94
C TYR A 321 3.72 -20.53 -14.18
N GLU A 322 4.35 -20.97 -15.29
CA GLU A 322 4.31 -20.26 -16.56
C GLU A 322 2.89 -20.27 -17.17
N ALA A 323 2.09 -21.28 -16.87
CA ALA A 323 0.66 -21.35 -17.21
C ALA A 323 -0.23 -20.49 -16.29
N CYS A 324 0.34 -19.79 -15.30
CA CYS A 324 -0.38 -18.86 -14.42
C CYS A 324 -0.85 -17.63 -15.21
N PRO A 325 -2.12 -17.19 -15.09
CA PRO A 325 -2.63 -16.08 -15.89
C PRO A 325 -1.82 -14.80 -15.78
N ASP A 326 -1.41 -14.40 -14.57
CA ASP A 326 -0.60 -13.19 -14.37
C ASP A 326 0.84 -13.36 -14.88
N ARG A 327 1.37 -14.60 -14.98
CA ARG A 327 2.65 -14.85 -15.61
C ARG A 327 2.57 -14.68 -17.13
N ILE A 328 1.54 -15.23 -17.76
CA ILE A 328 1.29 -15.10 -19.21
C ILE A 328 1.14 -13.62 -19.57
N THR A 329 0.29 -12.89 -18.85
CA THR A 329 0.08 -11.46 -19.07
C THR A 329 1.35 -10.67 -18.76
N GLY A 330 2.06 -10.99 -17.67
CA GLY A 330 3.32 -10.34 -17.28
C GLY A 330 4.40 -10.46 -18.35
N ARG A 331 4.60 -11.65 -18.94
CA ARG A 331 5.56 -11.84 -20.02
C ARG A 331 5.20 -11.07 -21.29
N LYS A 332 3.92 -11.05 -21.64
CA LYS A 332 3.40 -10.29 -22.78
C LYS A 332 3.65 -8.79 -22.61
N SER A 333 3.28 -8.25 -21.46
CA SER A 333 3.44 -6.82 -21.15
C SER A 333 4.91 -6.43 -20.96
N PHE A 334 5.75 -7.32 -20.43
CA PHE A 334 7.20 -7.13 -20.39
C PHE A 334 7.81 -7.02 -21.79
N ALA A 335 7.41 -7.88 -22.73
CA ALA A 335 7.87 -7.80 -24.11
C ALA A 335 7.43 -6.49 -24.77
N GLU A 336 6.20 -6.03 -24.54
CA GLU A 336 5.70 -4.75 -25.07
C GLU A 336 6.45 -3.56 -24.44
N LEU A 337 6.69 -3.53 -23.12
CA LEU A 337 7.50 -2.51 -22.46
C LEU A 337 8.92 -2.45 -23.01
N THR A 338 9.55 -3.61 -23.22
CA THR A 338 10.90 -3.68 -23.77
C THR A 338 10.96 -3.15 -25.20
N ALA A 339 9.94 -3.40 -26.01
CA ALA A 339 9.84 -2.91 -27.38
C ALA A 339 9.58 -1.39 -27.44
N VAL A 340 8.74 -0.85 -26.55
CA VAL A 340 8.38 0.57 -26.50
C VAL A 340 9.46 1.43 -25.84
N CYS A 341 10.18 0.87 -24.87
CA CYS A 341 11.25 1.56 -24.14
C CYS A 341 12.54 0.75 -24.18
N PRO A 342 13.22 0.60 -25.35
CA PRO A 342 14.38 -0.27 -25.52
C PRO A 342 15.62 0.20 -24.74
N GLU A 343 15.73 1.50 -24.45
CA GLU A 343 16.86 2.08 -23.70
C GLU A 343 16.75 1.85 -22.18
N ARG A 344 15.55 1.46 -21.67
CA ARG A 344 15.34 1.22 -20.26
C ARG A 344 15.86 -0.16 -19.86
N ARG A 345 16.60 -0.21 -18.74
CA ARG A 345 17.01 -1.48 -18.12
C ARG A 345 15.84 -2.10 -17.38
N TRP A 346 15.09 -2.94 -18.08
CA TRP A 346 14.01 -3.72 -17.49
C TRP A 346 14.52 -5.03 -16.91
N ARG A 347 13.90 -5.50 -15.82
CA ARG A 347 14.02 -6.88 -15.35
C ARG A 347 12.66 -7.42 -14.95
N LEU A 348 12.23 -8.50 -15.57
CA LEU A 348 11.10 -9.28 -15.10
C LEU A 348 11.60 -10.31 -14.09
N ILE A 349 11.15 -10.21 -12.85
CA ILE A 349 11.48 -11.12 -11.75
C ILE A 349 10.32 -12.08 -11.57
N ALA A 350 10.51 -13.33 -11.96
CA ALA A 350 9.64 -14.43 -11.59
C ALA A 350 10.02 -14.86 -10.18
N VAL A 351 9.19 -14.50 -9.18
CA VAL A 351 9.48 -14.80 -7.77
C VAL A 351 9.62 -16.29 -7.58
N SER A 352 10.77 -16.74 -7.08
CA SER A 352 11.07 -18.15 -6.83
C SER A 352 11.77 -18.34 -5.49
N TYR A 353 11.71 -19.57 -4.95
CA TYR A 353 12.38 -19.95 -3.73
C TYR A 353 13.69 -20.69 -4.05
N PRO A 354 14.83 -20.34 -3.43
CA PRO A 354 16.03 -21.15 -3.52
C PRO A 354 15.77 -22.49 -2.77
N PRO A 355 16.12 -23.65 -3.35
CA PRO A 355 15.98 -24.93 -2.68
C PRO A 355 16.79 -24.89 -1.38
N ARG A 356 16.19 -25.30 -0.25
CA ARG A 356 16.92 -25.52 1.00
C ARG A 356 17.99 -26.58 0.73
N SER A 357 19.23 -26.27 1.10
CA SER A 357 20.37 -27.18 1.03
C SER A 357 20.16 -28.38 1.97
N SER A 358 19.52 -29.45 1.48
CA SER A 358 19.53 -30.75 2.10
C SER A 358 19.65 -31.83 1.04
N HIS A 359 20.85 -32.40 0.94
CA HIS A 359 21.23 -33.71 0.39
C HIS A 359 20.24 -34.44 -0.54
N ARG A 360 19.92 -33.88 -1.70
CA ARG A 360 19.51 -34.63 -2.88
C ARG A 360 19.94 -33.85 -4.14
N ALA A 361 21.24 -33.81 -4.33
CA ALA A 361 21.80 -33.37 -5.61
C ALA A 361 21.49 -34.42 -6.67
N ILE A 362 21.24 -33.93 -7.88
CA ILE A 362 21.44 -34.53 -9.22
C ILE A 362 20.17 -34.57 -10.10
N THR A 363 18.94 -34.55 -9.59
CA THR A 363 17.76 -34.55 -10.48
C THR A 363 17.00 -33.24 -10.58
N ASP A 364 17.39 -32.17 -9.87
CA ASP A 364 16.65 -30.91 -9.77
C ASP A 364 17.16 -29.77 -10.68
N LEU A 365 17.76 -30.13 -11.82
CA LEU A 365 18.23 -29.12 -12.78
C LEU A 365 17.09 -28.37 -13.54
N PHE A 366 15.82 -28.73 -13.31
CA PHE A 366 14.66 -28.20 -14.02
C PHE A 366 13.55 -27.60 -13.15
N SER A 367 13.70 -27.48 -11.84
CA SER A 367 12.69 -26.87 -11.00
C SER A 367 12.87 -25.36 -10.90
N GLN A 368 12.40 -24.61 -11.91
CA GLN A 368 12.05 -23.20 -11.78
C GLN A 368 10.77 -23.16 -10.95
N VAL A 369 10.90 -23.07 -9.63
CA VAL A 369 9.76 -23.13 -8.75
C VAL A 369 9.46 -21.71 -8.27
N ASP A 370 8.37 -21.14 -8.76
CA ASP A 370 7.90 -19.84 -8.29
C ASP A 370 7.54 -19.91 -6.78
N VAL A 371 6.32 -20.04 -6.33
CA VAL A 371 6.00 -20.26 -4.92
C VAL A 371 5.36 -21.63 -4.73
N PRO A 372 6.10 -22.63 -4.23
CA PRO A 372 5.55 -23.96 -3.98
C PRO A 372 4.51 -23.92 -2.85
N TYR A 373 3.55 -24.83 -2.89
CA TYR A 373 2.53 -24.89 -1.85
C TYR A 373 3.14 -25.15 -0.45
N GLN A 374 4.21 -25.92 -0.37
CA GLN A 374 4.93 -26.16 0.90
C GLN A 374 5.51 -24.86 1.49
N GLU A 375 5.98 -23.96 0.65
CA GLU A 375 6.46 -22.64 1.09
C GLU A 375 5.31 -21.76 1.59
N VAL A 376 4.14 -21.81 0.93
CA VAL A 376 2.93 -21.13 1.41
C VAL A 376 2.57 -21.62 2.81
N LEU A 377 2.57 -22.94 3.03
CA LEU A 377 2.27 -23.54 4.34
C LEU A 377 3.30 -23.13 5.41
N ALA A 378 4.58 -23.07 5.05
CA ALA A 378 5.65 -22.66 5.98
C ALA A 378 5.50 -21.21 6.45
N HIS A 379 4.92 -20.33 5.64
CA HIS A 379 4.70 -18.93 5.96
C HIS A 379 3.25 -18.60 6.41
N ARG A 380 2.37 -19.60 6.46
CA ARG A 380 0.93 -19.39 6.72
C ARG A 380 0.66 -18.62 8.01
N SER A 381 1.22 -19.05 9.13
CA SER A 381 1.01 -18.41 10.42
C SER A 381 1.53 -16.97 10.44
N GLN A 382 2.67 -16.72 9.80
CA GLN A 382 3.23 -15.38 9.68
C GLN A 382 2.32 -14.45 8.87
N VAL A 383 1.79 -14.92 7.73
CA VAL A 383 0.90 -14.10 6.89
C VAL A 383 -0.42 -13.82 7.60
N ILE A 384 -0.98 -14.81 8.33
CA ILE A 384 -2.18 -14.61 9.15
C ILE A 384 -1.93 -13.57 10.23
N ALA A 385 -0.80 -13.61 10.93
CA ALA A 385 -0.44 -12.62 11.94
C ALA A 385 -0.30 -11.21 11.33
N LEU A 386 0.32 -11.08 10.16
CA LEU A 386 0.49 -9.80 9.47
C LEU A 386 -0.83 -9.24 8.93
N MET A 387 -1.73 -10.07 8.45
CA MET A 387 -3.00 -9.57 7.91
C MET A 387 -4.02 -9.23 9.01
N TYR A 388 -3.86 -9.72 10.23
CA TYR A 388 -4.77 -9.45 11.34
C TYR A 388 -4.93 -7.93 11.58
N PRO A 389 -6.14 -7.41 11.85
CA PRO A 389 -7.39 -8.10 12.21
C PRO A 389 -8.23 -8.62 11.03
N HIS A 390 -7.79 -8.47 9.79
CA HIS A 390 -8.44 -9.14 8.67
C HIS A 390 -8.30 -10.65 8.80
N ASN A 391 -9.38 -11.40 8.56
CA ASN A 391 -9.44 -12.82 8.88
C ASN A 391 -10.27 -13.65 7.91
N THR A 392 -10.46 -13.18 6.66
CA THR A 392 -11.19 -13.96 5.66
C THR A 392 -10.25 -14.73 4.73
N GLU A 393 -10.75 -15.81 4.13
CA GLU A 393 -10.03 -16.57 3.10
C GLU A 393 -9.62 -15.71 1.90
N MET A 394 -10.45 -14.73 1.54
CA MET A 394 -10.11 -13.78 0.48
C MET A 394 -8.95 -12.88 0.88
N ASP A 395 -8.95 -12.37 2.12
CA ASP A 395 -7.85 -11.56 2.64
C ASP A 395 -6.55 -12.33 2.66
N LEU A 396 -6.57 -13.58 3.10
CA LEU A 396 -5.39 -14.45 3.13
C LEU A 396 -4.84 -14.69 1.73
N SER A 397 -5.71 -14.98 0.75
CA SER A 397 -5.28 -15.24 -0.63
C SER A 397 -4.63 -14.01 -1.28
N ILE A 398 -5.11 -12.81 -0.98
CA ILE A 398 -4.48 -11.55 -1.44
C ILE A 398 -3.19 -11.27 -0.68
N ALA A 399 -3.20 -11.46 0.66
CA ALA A 399 -2.03 -11.27 1.49
C ALA A 399 -0.86 -12.18 1.08
N TYR A 400 -1.11 -13.45 0.73
CA TYR A 400 -0.09 -14.33 0.17
C TYR A 400 0.55 -13.75 -1.09
N ALA A 401 -0.27 -13.32 -2.06
CA ALA A 401 0.25 -12.77 -3.31
C ALA A 401 1.15 -11.55 -3.07
N LEU A 402 0.74 -10.64 -2.20
CA LEU A 402 1.49 -9.42 -1.88
C LEU A 402 2.74 -9.71 -1.04
N TYR A 403 2.62 -10.56 -0.02
CA TYR A 403 3.73 -10.96 0.85
C TYR A 403 4.88 -11.59 0.08
N PHE A 404 4.59 -12.58 -0.77
CA PHE A 404 5.61 -13.27 -1.55
C PHE A 404 6.15 -12.39 -2.68
N ALA A 405 5.32 -11.56 -3.33
CA ALA A 405 5.81 -10.60 -4.32
C ALA A 405 6.77 -9.58 -3.69
N ALA A 406 6.43 -9.02 -2.54
CA ALA A 406 7.27 -8.03 -1.86
C ALA A 406 8.63 -8.57 -1.41
N ARG A 407 8.82 -9.89 -1.33
CA ARG A 407 10.10 -10.52 -1.07
C ARG A 407 11.15 -10.17 -2.13
N GLY A 408 10.74 -10.06 -3.40
CA GLY A 408 11.57 -9.57 -4.50
C GLY A 408 12.76 -10.47 -4.86
N ILE A 409 12.70 -11.77 -4.55
CA ILE A 409 13.73 -12.77 -4.86
C ILE A 409 13.17 -13.76 -5.89
N GLY A 410 13.92 -14.05 -6.95
CA GLY A 410 13.46 -14.97 -7.96
C GLY A 410 14.44 -15.18 -9.11
N MET A 411 13.91 -15.69 -10.23
CA MET A 411 14.61 -15.79 -11.49
C MET A 411 14.33 -14.54 -12.31
N ALA A 412 15.35 -13.77 -12.62
CA ALA A 412 15.24 -12.52 -13.36
C ALA A 412 15.62 -12.71 -14.83
N GLN A 413 14.91 -12.00 -15.69
CA GLN A 413 15.12 -11.94 -17.13
C GLN A 413 15.21 -10.47 -17.56
N SER A 414 16.30 -10.07 -18.20
CA SER A 414 16.54 -8.67 -18.62
C SER A 414 15.92 -8.32 -19.97
N HIS A 415 15.61 -9.32 -20.79
CA HIS A 415 14.98 -9.20 -22.09
C HIS A 415 14.16 -10.47 -22.38
N PRO A 416 13.04 -10.41 -23.12
CA PRO A 416 12.21 -11.59 -23.42
C PRO A 416 12.95 -12.81 -24.00
N SER A 417 14.05 -12.57 -24.71
CA SER A 417 14.92 -13.64 -25.28
C SER A 417 16.14 -13.97 -24.41
N ALA A 418 16.39 -13.24 -23.31
CA ALA A 418 17.57 -13.48 -22.47
C ALA A 418 17.38 -14.72 -21.59
N ALA A 419 18.49 -15.36 -21.22
CA ALA A 419 18.48 -16.40 -20.21
C ALA A 419 18.10 -15.83 -18.82
N THR A 420 17.45 -16.65 -18.02
CA THR A 420 17.10 -16.29 -16.64
C THR A 420 18.27 -16.53 -15.69
N SER A 421 18.39 -15.69 -14.66
CA SER A 421 19.41 -15.85 -13.60
C SER A 421 18.79 -15.60 -12.22
N LYS A 422 19.39 -16.18 -11.17
CA LYS A 422 18.99 -15.89 -9.79
C LYS A 422 19.24 -14.42 -9.48
N TYR A 423 18.24 -13.77 -8.87
CA TYR A 423 18.31 -12.35 -8.58
C TYR A 423 17.47 -11.98 -7.37
N ALA A 424 17.98 -11.04 -6.59
CA ALA A 424 17.24 -10.36 -5.52
C ALA A 424 17.26 -8.85 -5.84
N THR A 425 16.08 -8.26 -5.97
CA THR A 425 16.01 -6.82 -6.22
C THR A 425 16.53 -6.01 -5.03
N PRO A 426 17.45 -5.06 -5.25
CA PRO A 426 17.88 -4.13 -4.21
C PRO A 426 16.82 -3.05 -3.93
N ALA A 427 15.83 -2.89 -4.80
CA ALA A 427 14.80 -1.86 -4.69
C ALA A 427 14.03 -2.00 -3.38
N ARG A 428 13.95 -0.90 -2.63
CA ARG A 428 13.18 -0.82 -1.38
C ARG A 428 11.80 -0.21 -1.57
N VAL A 429 11.54 0.39 -2.72
CA VAL A 429 10.25 0.99 -3.09
C VAL A 429 9.52 0.10 -4.08
N LEU A 430 8.25 -0.21 -3.77
CA LEU A 430 7.34 -0.98 -4.61
C LEU A 430 6.22 -0.07 -5.11
N LEU A 431 6.02 0.04 -6.42
CA LEU A 431 4.84 0.69 -6.98
C LEU A 431 3.69 -0.31 -7.12
N SER A 432 2.50 0.10 -6.68
CA SER A 432 1.27 -0.70 -6.76
C SER A 432 0.21 -0.01 -7.59
N GLY A 433 -0.48 -0.77 -8.45
CA GLY A 433 -1.60 -0.30 -9.25
C GLY A 433 -2.94 -0.20 -8.51
N LEU A 434 -2.95 -0.41 -7.19
CA LEU A 434 -4.15 -0.35 -6.37
C LEU A 434 -4.76 1.05 -6.37
N GLY A 435 -6.10 1.14 -6.42
CA GLY A 435 -6.87 2.38 -6.54
C GLY A 435 -7.47 2.61 -7.93
N ALA A 436 -6.85 2.09 -8.99
CA ALA A 436 -7.32 2.28 -10.35
C ALA A 436 -8.70 1.64 -10.63
N ASP A 437 -8.98 0.49 -10.04
CA ASP A 437 -10.26 -0.20 -10.20
C ASP A 437 -11.42 0.57 -9.54
N GLU A 438 -11.19 1.08 -8.34
CA GLU A 438 -12.16 1.85 -7.57
C GLU A 438 -12.49 3.18 -8.24
N LEU A 439 -11.47 3.90 -8.72
CA LEU A 439 -11.62 5.25 -9.27
C LEU A 439 -12.21 5.26 -10.68
N PHE A 440 -11.93 4.22 -11.49
CA PHE A 440 -12.23 4.20 -12.93
C PHE A 440 -13.14 3.05 -13.36
N GLY A 441 -13.91 2.47 -12.45
CA GLY A 441 -14.92 1.47 -12.79
C GLY A 441 -14.35 0.14 -13.30
N GLY A 442 -13.23 -0.36 -12.71
CA GLY A 442 -12.52 -1.55 -13.18
C GLY A 442 -13.07 -2.89 -12.67
N TYR A 443 -13.99 -2.92 -11.72
CA TYR A 443 -14.51 -4.17 -11.15
C TYR A 443 -15.67 -4.77 -11.97
N VAL A 444 -15.81 -6.10 -11.97
CA VAL A 444 -16.88 -6.84 -12.66
C VAL A 444 -18.29 -6.39 -12.24
N ARG A 445 -18.46 -5.86 -11.02
CA ARG A 445 -19.74 -5.32 -10.55
C ARG A 445 -20.15 -4.01 -11.21
N HIS A 446 -19.21 -3.20 -11.73
CA HIS A 446 -19.49 -1.94 -12.39
C HIS A 446 -20.33 -2.11 -13.68
N PRO A 447 -19.94 -2.96 -14.68
CA PRO A 447 -20.82 -3.24 -15.80
C PRO A 447 -22.17 -3.83 -15.38
N SER A 448 -22.22 -4.64 -14.31
CA SER A 448 -23.47 -5.18 -13.78
C SER A 448 -24.37 -4.09 -13.16
N ALA A 449 -23.77 -3.11 -12.48
CA ALA A 449 -24.49 -1.95 -11.95
C ALA A 449 -25.03 -1.08 -13.09
N PHE A 450 -24.21 -0.82 -14.11
CA PHE A 450 -24.62 -0.07 -15.29
C PHE A 450 -25.77 -0.76 -16.04
N ALA A 451 -25.69 -2.07 -16.26
CA ALA A 451 -26.75 -2.85 -16.92
C ALA A 451 -28.08 -2.81 -16.15
N ARG A 452 -28.04 -2.66 -14.81
CA ARG A 452 -29.22 -2.63 -13.93
C ARG A 452 -29.92 -1.27 -13.93
N GLY A 453 -29.20 -0.16 -13.92
CA GLY A 453 -29.77 1.17 -13.73
C GLY A 453 -28.95 2.30 -14.39
N GLY A 454 -28.22 2.01 -15.46
CA GLY A 454 -27.44 2.98 -16.20
C GLY A 454 -26.37 3.67 -15.38
N TYR A 455 -26.04 4.89 -15.76
CA TYR A 455 -25.00 5.70 -15.09
C TYR A 455 -25.34 6.01 -13.63
N GLN A 456 -26.61 6.12 -13.24
CA GLN A 456 -26.99 6.37 -11.86
C GLN A 456 -26.50 5.23 -10.93
N SER A 457 -26.82 3.98 -11.26
CA SER A 457 -26.40 2.82 -10.46
C SER A 457 -24.89 2.59 -10.54
N LEU A 458 -24.24 2.96 -11.65
CA LEU A 458 -22.78 2.93 -11.76
C LEU A 458 -22.11 3.93 -10.82
N LEU A 459 -22.61 5.16 -10.73
CA LEU A 459 -22.11 6.20 -9.83
C LEU A 459 -22.24 5.79 -8.36
N GLU A 460 -23.37 5.20 -7.97
CA GLU A 460 -23.59 4.67 -6.62
C GLU A 460 -22.55 3.58 -6.27
N GLU A 461 -22.28 2.66 -7.19
CA GLU A 461 -21.31 1.59 -6.98
C GLU A 461 -19.87 2.11 -6.90
N ILE A 462 -19.48 3.06 -7.77
CA ILE A 462 -18.16 3.69 -7.73
C ILE A 462 -17.98 4.47 -6.43
N LYS A 463 -18.98 5.28 -6.02
CA LYS A 463 -18.93 6.02 -4.75
C LYS A 463 -18.72 5.08 -3.57
N LEU A 464 -19.45 3.96 -3.56
CA LEU A 464 -19.32 2.95 -2.51
C LEU A 464 -17.92 2.35 -2.45
N ASP A 465 -17.31 2.06 -3.60
CA ASP A 465 -15.95 1.49 -3.67
C ASP A 465 -14.89 2.50 -3.22
N VAL A 466 -14.96 3.72 -3.71
CA VAL A 466 -14.06 4.80 -3.30
C VAL A 466 -14.18 5.09 -1.80
N GLY A 467 -15.40 5.19 -1.27
CA GLY A 467 -15.64 5.44 0.16
C GLY A 467 -15.13 4.35 1.11
N ARG A 468 -14.83 3.17 0.57
CA ARG A 468 -14.30 2.02 1.34
C ARG A 468 -12.78 1.87 1.27
N LEU A 469 -12.08 2.67 0.47
CA LEU A 469 -10.62 2.54 0.28
C LEU A 469 -9.86 2.51 1.61
N GLY A 470 -10.12 3.45 2.50
CA GLY A 470 -9.44 3.56 3.80
C GLY A 470 -9.81 2.47 4.83
N LYS A 471 -10.91 1.72 4.59
CA LYS A 471 -11.47 0.77 5.57
C LYS A 471 -11.19 -0.69 5.26
N ARG A 472 -10.72 -1.05 4.06
CA ARG A 472 -10.69 -2.45 3.62
C ARG A 472 -9.32 -3.08 3.54
N ASN A 473 -8.43 -2.53 2.73
CA ASN A 473 -7.30 -3.32 2.24
C ASN A 473 -5.95 -2.73 2.61
N LEU A 474 -5.84 -1.40 2.67
CA LEU A 474 -4.56 -0.71 2.68
C LEU A 474 -3.69 -1.05 3.90
N GLY A 475 -4.27 -1.14 5.10
CA GLY A 475 -3.53 -1.52 6.29
C GLY A 475 -3.02 -2.96 6.25
N ARG A 476 -3.86 -3.91 5.79
CA ARG A 476 -3.46 -5.31 5.57
C ARG A 476 -2.30 -5.40 4.56
N ASP A 477 -2.45 -4.72 3.42
CA ASP A 477 -1.48 -4.75 2.33
C ASP A 477 -0.14 -4.11 2.76
N ASP A 478 -0.21 -3.02 3.54
CA ASP A 478 0.93 -2.38 4.17
C ASP A 478 1.69 -3.37 5.08
N ARG A 479 0.99 -4.06 5.99
CA ARG A 479 1.60 -5.02 6.91
C ARG A 479 2.25 -6.20 6.19
N ALA A 480 1.57 -6.77 5.21
CA ALA A 480 2.06 -7.92 4.45
C ALA A 480 3.33 -7.60 3.64
N MET A 481 3.34 -6.46 2.94
CA MET A 481 4.46 -6.11 2.06
C MET A 481 5.67 -5.57 2.80
N SER A 482 5.44 -4.75 3.84
CA SER A 482 6.52 -4.11 4.58
C SER A 482 7.37 -5.09 5.39
N HIS A 483 6.89 -6.28 5.68
CA HIS A 483 7.64 -7.33 6.38
C HIS A 483 9.01 -7.66 5.74
N TRP A 484 9.21 -7.30 4.49
CA TRP A 484 10.46 -7.52 3.76
C TRP A 484 11.37 -6.28 3.69
N GLY A 485 11.17 -5.28 4.55
CA GLY A 485 11.94 -4.03 4.55
C GLY A 485 11.74 -3.23 3.26
N ARG A 486 10.51 -3.21 2.75
CA ARG A 486 10.13 -2.49 1.52
C ARG A 486 8.95 -1.60 1.76
N GLU A 487 8.90 -0.49 1.04
CA GLU A 487 7.79 0.46 1.08
C GLU A 487 6.93 0.35 -0.18
N VAL A 488 5.63 0.06 0.00
CA VAL A 488 4.67 0.17 -1.09
C VAL A 488 4.20 1.62 -1.24
N ARG A 489 4.19 2.10 -2.48
CA ARG A 489 3.67 3.41 -2.90
C ARG A 489 2.53 3.22 -3.88
N PHE A 490 1.47 4.02 -3.69
CA PHE A 490 0.21 3.92 -4.42
C PHE A 490 -0.03 5.18 -5.26
N PRO A 491 0.47 5.26 -6.52
CA PRO A 491 0.31 6.48 -7.32
C PRO A 491 -1.15 6.84 -7.63
N TYR A 492 -2.03 5.85 -7.81
CA TYR A 492 -3.46 6.10 -8.01
C TYR A 492 -4.19 6.60 -6.75
N LEU A 493 -3.55 6.50 -5.58
CA LEU A 493 -4.08 6.97 -4.30
C LEU A 493 -3.36 8.24 -3.81
N ASP A 494 -2.84 9.06 -4.70
CA ASP A 494 -2.42 10.43 -4.41
C ASP A 494 -3.65 11.30 -4.15
N GLU A 495 -3.63 12.18 -3.16
CA GLU A 495 -4.79 12.99 -2.78
C GLU A 495 -5.31 13.85 -3.93
N GLN A 496 -4.40 14.50 -4.67
CA GLN A 496 -4.76 15.35 -5.80
C GLN A 496 -5.25 14.54 -6.99
N PHE A 497 -4.70 13.35 -7.18
CA PHE A 497 -5.16 12.41 -8.21
C PHE A 497 -6.56 11.87 -7.88
N VAL A 498 -6.78 11.45 -6.62
CA VAL A 498 -8.09 10.98 -6.15
C VAL A 498 -9.12 12.11 -6.26
N LYS A 499 -8.78 13.33 -5.84
CA LYS A 499 -9.65 14.50 -5.97
C LYS A 499 -10.10 14.68 -7.42
N TRP A 500 -9.16 14.76 -8.35
CA TRP A 500 -9.47 14.84 -9.78
C TRP A 500 -10.37 13.69 -10.25
N ALA A 501 -10.05 12.46 -9.86
CA ALA A 501 -10.79 11.28 -10.31
C ALA A 501 -12.24 11.23 -9.79
N ILE A 502 -12.51 11.68 -8.57
CA ILE A 502 -13.89 11.72 -8.01
C ILE A 502 -14.70 12.91 -8.54
N GLU A 503 -14.05 14.02 -8.88
CA GLU A 503 -14.67 15.22 -9.46
C GLU A 503 -14.85 15.11 -10.98
N CYS A 504 -14.14 14.19 -11.66
CA CYS A 504 -14.27 13.94 -13.09
C CYS A 504 -15.59 13.25 -13.42
N PRO A 505 -16.33 13.68 -14.46
CA PRO A 505 -17.55 13.03 -14.92
C PRO A 505 -17.33 11.54 -15.21
N VAL A 506 -18.31 10.70 -14.87
CA VAL A 506 -18.16 9.24 -14.98
C VAL A 506 -17.88 8.75 -16.39
N TRP A 507 -18.52 9.34 -17.42
CA TRP A 507 -18.34 8.96 -18.81
C TRP A 507 -16.97 9.38 -19.38
N GLU A 508 -16.26 10.27 -18.71
CA GLU A 508 -14.87 10.64 -19.03
C GLU A 508 -13.83 9.75 -18.34
N LYS A 509 -14.27 8.77 -17.54
CA LYS A 509 -13.42 7.80 -16.85
C LYS A 509 -13.63 6.38 -17.36
N CYS A 510 -14.89 5.95 -17.39
CA CYS A 510 -15.35 4.65 -17.82
C CYS A 510 -16.63 4.82 -18.63
N ASP A 511 -16.52 4.62 -19.92
CA ASP A 511 -17.60 4.91 -20.87
C ASP A 511 -18.42 3.65 -21.15
N PHE A 512 -19.27 3.26 -20.19
CA PHE A 512 -20.15 2.09 -20.33
C PHE A 512 -21.32 2.31 -21.31
N GLY A 513 -21.57 3.55 -21.75
CA GLY A 513 -22.56 3.86 -22.79
C GLY A 513 -22.12 3.45 -24.19
N VAL A 514 -20.81 3.23 -24.38
CA VAL A 514 -20.22 2.78 -25.65
C VAL A 514 -19.53 1.44 -25.47
N GLY A 515 -20.03 0.40 -26.11
CA GLY A 515 -19.55 -0.96 -25.96
C GLY A 515 -18.12 -1.20 -26.50
N GLU A 516 -17.56 -2.37 -26.13
CA GLU A 516 -16.24 -2.81 -26.61
C GLU A 516 -16.23 -3.05 -28.13
N GLU A 517 -17.34 -3.52 -28.69
CA GLU A 517 -17.52 -3.79 -30.11
C GLU A 517 -17.34 -2.54 -31.01
N VAL A 518 -17.58 -1.35 -30.47
CA VAL A 518 -17.40 -0.08 -31.20
C VAL A 518 -15.97 0.42 -31.15
N THR A 519 -15.29 0.23 -30.03
CA THR A 519 -13.98 0.88 -29.75
C THR A 519 -12.82 -0.11 -29.73
N GLY A 520 -13.07 -1.42 -29.64
CA GLY A 520 -12.07 -2.47 -29.50
C GLY A 520 -11.36 -2.50 -28.14
N ILE A 521 -11.87 -1.75 -27.15
CA ILE A 521 -11.38 -1.72 -25.76
C ILE A 521 -12.54 -1.74 -24.77
N GLU A 522 -12.34 -2.39 -23.62
CA GLU A 522 -13.36 -2.46 -22.58
C GLU A 522 -13.77 -1.07 -22.06
N PRO A 523 -15.04 -0.87 -21.68
CA PRO A 523 -15.54 0.40 -21.15
C PRO A 523 -14.99 0.74 -19.76
N GLY A 524 -14.73 -0.26 -18.93
CA GLY A 524 -14.09 -0.06 -17.62
C GLY A 524 -12.68 0.46 -17.75
N LYS A 525 -12.32 1.50 -16.99
CA LYS A 525 -11.03 2.18 -17.05
C LYS A 525 -10.67 2.71 -18.44
N ARG A 526 -11.66 3.07 -19.25
CA ARG A 526 -11.42 3.45 -20.66
C ARG A 526 -10.43 4.59 -20.81
N VAL A 527 -10.48 5.61 -19.96
CA VAL A 527 -9.51 6.72 -19.96
C VAL A 527 -8.07 6.22 -19.77
N LEU A 528 -7.85 5.23 -18.88
CA LEU A 528 -6.54 4.64 -18.64
C LEU A 528 -6.09 3.73 -19.80
N ARG A 529 -7.03 3.05 -20.45
CA ARG A 529 -6.78 2.23 -21.65
C ARG A 529 -6.35 3.09 -22.84
N LEU A 530 -7.01 4.22 -23.03
CA LEU A 530 -6.66 5.20 -24.06
C LEU A 530 -5.28 5.82 -23.78
N LEU A 531 -4.97 6.15 -22.52
CA LEU A 531 -3.62 6.56 -22.14
C LEU A 531 -2.59 5.47 -22.45
N ALA A 532 -2.88 4.20 -22.16
CA ALA A 532 -1.98 3.11 -22.49
C ALA A 532 -1.70 3.03 -24.01
N GLN A 533 -2.71 3.22 -24.86
CA GLN A 533 -2.54 3.27 -26.32
C GLN A 533 -1.65 4.45 -26.74
N GLU A 534 -1.88 5.65 -26.17
CA GLU A 534 -1.05 6.84 -26.43
C GLU A 534 0.41 6.61 -26.05
N LEU A 535 0.66 5.88 -24.97
CA LEU A 535 1.99 5.51 -24.50
C LEU A 535 2.64 4.36 -25.30
N GLY A 536 1.99 3.90 -26.38
CA GLY A 536 2.47 2.80 -27.22
C GLY A 536 2.12 1.39 -26.70
N MET A 537 1.42 1.26 -25.58
CA MET A 537 1.06 0.00 -24.93
C MET A 537 -0.28 -0.55 -25.44
N THR A 538 -0.35 -0.83 -26.73
CA THR A 538 -1.61 -1.19 -27.43
C THR A 538 -2.17 -2.55 -27.03
N SER A 539 -1.30 -3.52 -26.74
CA SER A 539 -1.70 -4.84 -26.27
C SER A 539 -2.24 -4.80 -24.84
N VAL A 540 -1.55 -4.09 -23.95
CA VAL A 540 -1.95 -3.87 -22.55
C VAL A 540 -3.29 -3.14 -22.45
N ALA A 541 -3.56 -2.17 -23.33
CA ALA A 541 -4.84 -1.45 -23.39
C ALA A 541 -6.06 -2.37 -23.57
N ARG A 542 -5.87 -3.56 -24.16
CA ARG A 542 -6.91 -4.57 -24.42
C ARG A 542 -6.96 -5.68 -23.39
N GLU A 543 -6.02 -5.71 -22.41
CA GLU A 543 -6.01 -6.77 -21.39
C GLU A 543 -7.25 -6.69 -20.49
N LYS A 544 -7.87 -7.86 -20.29
CA LYS A 544 -9.04 -7.99 -19.42
C LYS A 544 -8.67 -7.97 -17.95
N LYS A 545 -9.49 -7.30 -17.15
CA LYS A 545 -9.30 -7.26 -15.69
C LYS A 545 -9.32 -8.66 -15.08
N ARG A 546 -8.31 -8.97 -14.25
CA ARG A 546 -8.30 -10.12 -13.33
C ARG A 546 -7.99 -9.66 -11.92
N ALA A 547 -8.69 -10.23 -10.93
CA ALA A 547 -8.33 -9.99 -9.54
C ALA A 547 -7.07 -10.80 -9.18
N ILE A 548 -6.21 -10.22 -8.36
CA ILE A 548 -4.86 -10.72 -8.03
C ILE A 548 -4.87 -12.19 -7.57
N GLN A 549 -5.84 -12.59 -6.74
CA GLN A 549 -5.91 -13.96 -6.23
C GLN A 549 -6.25 -15.02 -7.30
N PHE A 550 -6.90 -14.63 -8.39
CA PHE A 550 -7.16 -15.52 -9.52
C PHE A 550 -6.02 -15.50 -10.53
N GLY A 551 -5.45 -14.32 -10.73
CA GLY A 551 -4.32 -14.11 -11.62
C GLY A 551 -3.06 -14.83 -11.15
N SER A 552 -2.72 -14.71 -9.88
CA SER A 552 -1.58 -15.38 -9.24
C SER A 552 -1.84 -16.84 -8.82
N ARG A 553 -3.12 -17.31 -8.87
CA ARG A 553 -3.59 -18.64 -8.43
C ARG A 553 -3.58 -18.86 -6.91
N THR A 554 -3.61 -17.82 -6.09
CA THR A 554 -3.73 -17.95 -4.62
C THR A 554 -5.15 -18.23 -4.14
N ALA A 555 -6.17 -18.00 -4.98
CA ALA A 555 -7.56 -18.24 -4.61
C ALA A 555 -7.83 -19.74 -4.31
N LYS A 556 -8.49 -20.00 -3.18
CA LYS A 556 -8.91 -21.35 -2.78
C LYS A 556 -7.76 -22.37 -2.71
N MET A 557 -6.59 -21.95 -2.27
CA MET A 557 -5.45 -22.87 -2.09
C MET A 557 -5.67 -23.80 -0.90
N GLU A 558 -6.35 -23.36 0.13
CA GLU A 558 -6.66 -24.17 1.30
C GLU A 558 -7.72 -25.25 0.97
N SER A 559 -7.66 -26.38 1.68
CA SER A 559 -8.52 -27.52 1.44
C SER A 559 -9.98 -27.25 1.83
N GLY A 560 -10.93 -27.67 1.01
CA GLY A 560 -12.38 -27.60 1.27
C GLY A 560 -13.15 -26.75 0.24
N LYS A 561 -14.49 -26.76 0.33
CA LYS A 561 -15.40 -25.89 -0.45
C LYS A 561 -15.53 -24.53 0.24
N THR A 562 -14.43 -23.79 0.43
CA THR A 562 -14.43 -22.52 1.15
C THR A 562 -14.97 -21.41 0.26
N LYS A 563 -15.86 -20.58 0.80
CA LYS A 563 -16.24 -19.29 0.20
C LYS A 563 -15.20 -18.24 0.63
N GLY A 564 -14.90 -17.26 -0.23
CA GLY A 564 -13.95 -16.20 0.08
C GLY A 564 -14.29 -15.35 1.32
N THR A 565 -15.54 -15.40 1.76
CA THR A 565 -16.06 -14.74 2.96
C THR A 565 -15.96 -15.60 4.22
N MET A 566 -15.45 -16.83 4.15
CA MET A 566 -15.26 -17.65 5.35
C MET A 566 -14.14 -17.07 6.22
N LEU A 567 -14.40 -17.06 7.53
CA LEU A 567 -13.40 -16.69 8.52
C LEU A 567 -12.36 -17.78 8.64
N ILE A 568 -11.12 -17.37 8.79
CA ILE A 568 -9.99 -18.25 9.04
C ILE A 568 -9.87 -18.43 10.56
N THR A 569 -9.74 -19.66 10.98
CA THR A 569 -9.34 -19.95 12.36
C THR A 569 -7.82 -19.75 12.43
N PRO A 570 -7.33 -18.96 13.38
CA PRO A 570 -5.89 -18.72 13.59
C PRO A 570 -5.06 -19.97 13.74
#